data_572b86c97bc59584acdbc5997a6b0ed8
#
_entry.id   572b86c97bc59584acdbc5997a6b0ed8
#
_cell.length_a   1.000
_cell.length_b   1.000
_cell.length_c   1.000
_cell.angle_alpha   90.00
_cell.angle_beta   90.00
_cell.angle_gamma   90.00
#
_symmetry.space_group_name_H-M   'P 1'
#
loop_
_entity.id
_entity.type
_entity.pdbx_description
1 polymer ?
#
loop_
_entity_poly.entity_id
_entity_poly.type
_entity_poly.pdbx_seq_one_letter_code
_entity_poly.pdbx_strand_id
1 'polypeptide(L)'
;MRNIGFLSFGWWSGAPGSRVRTAGDVLEDTIRLAEAAEDAGMDGAWMRVHHFEQNTSSPFPLLAAMGARTSRVELGTGVINMRYENPLYMAEAAATADLISGGRLQLGVSRGSPESAADGPGTFGYPLPVGTTPAEDSAQRIAQFREAISGAGIAEPGAHAHVREGEKLPIQPHSPGLSDRIWYGAGGNDSARRVGELGMHLMSSTLVLEATGEPLGVVQSRQIDIFRTAWREAGHAGEPRVSVSRSIMPIVDDLTTTYFGPHLERDRMGANRDQIGEIDNAVSTFGKTYVGDLDKLEKELREDEAVMSADTLLVTIPNQLGADFNRITFDAFAELRERLRS
;
A
#
# COMPACT_ATOMS: atom_id res chain seq x y z
N MET A 1 -11.13 13.68 1.15
CA MET A 1 -10.55 12.47 1.80
C MET A 1 -11.61 11.78 2.64
N ARG A 2 -11.81 10.45 2.50
CA ARG A 2 -12.90 9.71 3.17
C ARG A 2 -12.38 8.74 4.23
N ASN A 3 -11.26 8.10 3.99
CA ASN A 3 -10.72 7.03 4.81
C ASN A 3 -9.30 7.36 5.28
N ILE A 4 -8.94 6.88 6.47
CA ILE A 4 -7.57 6.92 6.98
C ILE A 4 -7.12 5.54 7.42
N GLY A 5 -5.94 5.14 6.97
CA GLY A 5 -5.30 3.90 7.36
C GLY A 5 -3.84 4.11 7.71
N PHE A 6 -3.22 3.15 8.36
CA PHE A 6 -1.77 3.17 8.49
C PHE A 6 -1.10 2.35 7.38
N LEU A 7 0.15 2.69 7.07
CA LEU A 7 1.08 1.89 6.28
C LEU A 7 2.32 1.58 7.13
N SER A 8 2.47 0.32 7.50
CA SER A 8 3.67 -0.17 8.19
C SER A 8 4.72 -0.63 7.18
N PHE A 9 5.97 -0.21 7.40
CA PHE A 9 7.10 -0.74 6.62
C PHE A 9 7.54 -2.12 7.11
N GLY A 10 7.05 -2.57 8.28
CA GLY A 10 7.37 -3.89 8.83
C GLY A 10 8.84 -4.09 9.16
N TRP A 11 9.55 -3.01 9.52
CA TRP A 11 10.95 -3.07 9.91
C TRP A 11 11.14 -3.76 11.27
N TRP A 12 12.15 -4.61 11.35
CA TRP A 12 12.63 -5.14 12.62
C TRP A 12 14.15 -4.97 12.75
N SER A 13 14.63 -4.68 13.96
CA SER A 13 16.05 -4.39 14.18
C SER A 13 16.44 -4.61 15.64
N GLY A 14 17.60 -5.20 15.86
CA GLY A 14 18.22 -5.30 17.18
C GLY A 14 18.79 -3.99 17.73
N ALA A 15 18.66 -2.87 17.02
CA ALA A 15 19.21 -1.57 17.44
C ALA A 15 18.61 -1.09 18.76
N PRO A 16 19.36 -0.33 19.58
CA PRO A 16 18.84 0.29 20.80
C PRO A 16 17.61 1.17 20.50
N GLY A 17 16.57 1.04 21.34
CA GLY A 17 15.31 1.79 21.19
C GLY A 17 14.26 1.09 20.32
N SER A 18 14.61 0.08 19.51
CA SER A 18 13.60 -0.73 18.81
C SER A 18 12.86 -1.65 19.77
N ARG A 19 11.53 -1.63 19.71
CA ARG A 19 10.63 -2.56 20.40
C ARG A 19 10.40 -3.82 19.56
N VAL A 20 10.58 -3.73 18.24
CA VAL A 20 10.42 -4.80 17.27
C VAL A 20 11.81 -5.27 16.85
N ARG A 21 12.33 -6.32 17.48
CA ARG A 21 13.73 -6.70 17.42
C ARG A 21 14.00 -7.91 16.53
N THR A 22 13.01 -8.76 16.33
CA THR A 22 13.09 -10.00 15.55
C THR A 22 12.01 -10.07 14.49
N ALA A 23 12.14 -10.99 13.54
CA ALA A 23 11.11 -11.27 12.56
C ALA A 23 9.81 -11.75 13.24
N GLY A 24 9.90 -12.52 14.33
CA GLY A 24 8.73 -12.94 15.10
C GLY A 24 7.98 -11.74 15.70
N ASP A 25 8.74 -10.81 16.30
CA ASP A 25 8.14 -9.62 16.92
C ASP A 25 7.38 -8.78 15.90
N VAL A 26 7.93 -8.57 14.68
CA VAL A 26 7.24 -7.74 13.67
C VAL A 26 5.96 -8.37 13.16
N LEU A 27 5.91 -9.70 13.02
CA LEU A 27 4.69 -10.39 12.59
C LEU A 27 3.59 -10.27 13.64
N GLU A 28 3.91 -10.50 14.92
CA GLU A 28 2.97 -10.36 16.02
C GLU A 28 2.54 -8.90 16.19
N ASP A 29 3.49 -7.96 16.15
CA ASP A 29 3.22 -6.53 16.29
C ASP A 29 2.33 -6.00 15.17
N THR A 30 2.51 -6.47 13.93
CA THR A 30 1.65 -6.08 12.79
C THR A 30 0.20 -6.52 12.97
N ILE A 31 -0.04 -7.70 13.56
CA ILE A 31 -1.40 -8.14 13.91
C ILE A 31 -1.98 -7.23 14.99
N ARG A 32 -1.23 -6.94 16.05
CA ARG A 32 -1.65 -6.02 17.13
C ARG A 32 -1.91 -4.60 16.63
N LEU A 33 -1.13 -4.12 15.67
CA LEU A 33 -1.37 -2.82 15.01
C LEU A 33 -2.70 -2.80 14.25
N ALA A 34 -3.08 -3.87 13.58
CA ALA A 34 -4.38 -3.95 12.90
C ALA A 34 -5.55 -3.92 13.89
N GLU A 35 -5.44 -4.67 15.00
CA GLU A 35 -6.42 -4.62 16.09
C GLU A 35 -6.52 -3.22 16.69
N ALA A 36 -5.38 -2.60 17.01
CA ALA A 36 -5.34 -1.26 17.60
C ALA A 36 -5.91 -0.18 16.65
N ALA A 37 -5.68 -0.29 15.35
CA ALA A 37 -6.27 0.60 14.36
C ALA A 37 -7.80 0.46 14.28
N GLU A 38 -8.30 -0.78 14.35
CA GLU A 38 -9.74 -1.04 14.40
C GLU A 38 -10.37 -0.47 15.66
N ASP A 39 -9.75 -0.68 16.82
CA ASP A 39 -10.20 -0.16 18.13
C ASP A 39 -10.24 1.37 18.15
N ALA A 40 -9.25 2.04 17.57
CA ALA A 40 -9.19 3.49 17.45
C ALA A 40 -10.16 4.07 16.41
N GLY A 41 -10.83 3.22 15.63
CA GLY A 41 -11.78 3.67 14.61
C GLY A 41 -11.16 4.02 13.26
N MET A 42 -9.90 3.67 12.98
CA MET A 42 -9.31 3.82 11.65
C MET A 42 -9.99 2.90 10.62
N ASP A 43 -9.79 3.17 9.34
CA ASP A 43 -10.45 2.47 8.24
C ASP A 43 -9.57 1.38 7.62
N GLY A 44 -8.24 1.40 7.82
CA GLY A 44 -7.36 0.44 7.15
C GLY A 44 -6.03 0.18 7.85
N ALA A 45 -5.53 -1.04 7.66
CA ALA A 45 -4.24 -1.53 8.13
C ALA A 45 -3.45 -2.10 6.94
N TRP A 46 -2.41 -1.39 6.53
CA TRP A 46 -1.64 -1.71 5.34
C TRP A 46 -0.19 -2.01 5.67
N MET A 47 0.40 -2.92 4.91
CA MET A 47 1.80 -3.31 5.07
C MET A 47 2.56 -3.22 3.76
N ARG A 48 3.82 -2.78 3.84
CA ARG A 48 4.77 -2.86 2.75
C ARG A 48 5.31 -4.29 2.65
N VAL A 49 5.64 -4.73 1.43
CA VAL A 49 6.23 -6.03 1.16
C VAL A 49 7.59 -5.83 0.50
N HIS A 50 8.64 -6.39 1.10
CA HIS A 50 10.00 -6.40 0.57
C HIS A 50 10.67 -7.74 0.79
N HIS A 51 11.52 -8.13 -0.16
CA HIS A 51 12.29 -9.37 -0.10
C HIS A 51 13.75 -9.08 0.22
N PHE A 52 14.47 -10.04 0.82
CA PHE A 52 15.89 -9.97 1.19
C PHE A 52 16.25 -8.82 2.14
N GLU A 53 15.29 -8.29 2.87
CA GLU A 53 15.43 -7.21 3.85
C GLU A 53 14.84 -7.60 5.19
N GLN A 54 15.17 -6.84 6.24
CA GLN A 54 14.58 -7.00 7.57
C GLN A 54 13.18 -6.32 7.63
N ASN A 55 12.30 -6.80 6.75
CA ASN A 55 10.93 -6.31 6.56
C ASN A 55 9.94 -7.47 6.47
N THR A 56 8.65 -7.15 6.50
CA THR A 56 7.60 -8.10 6.12
C THR A 56 7.74 -8.46 4.64
N SER A 57 7.74 -9.76 4.31
CA SER A 57 8.00 -10.26 2.95
C SER A 57 6.92 -11.21 2.42
N SER A 58 6.18 -11.91 3.29
CA SER A 58 5.12 -12.86 2.91
C SER A 58 3.76 -12.30 3.36
N PRO A 59 3.01 -11.61 2.47
CA PRO A 59 1.83 -10.87 2.90
C PRO A 59 0.63 -11.75 3.28
N PHE A 60 0.33 -12.79 2.52
CA PHE A 60 -0.96 -13.49 2.65
C PHE A 60 -1.19 -14.21 3.98
N PRO A 61 -0.22 -14.94 4.56
CA PRO A 61 -0.38 -15.52 5.90
C PRO A 61 -0.63 -14.44 6.96
N LEU A 62 0.07 -13.29 6.85
CA LEU A 62 -0.07 -12.19 7.79
C LEU A 62 -1.42 -11.48 7.62
N LEU A 63 -1.85 -11.20 6.39
CA LEU A 63 -3.17 -10.63 6.09
C LEU A 63 -4.31 -11.54 6.57
N ALA A 64 -4.17 -12.87 6.41
CA ALA A 64 -5.14 -13.83 6.92
C ALA A 64 -5.22 -13.79 8.46
N ALA A 65 -4.06 -13.71 9.15
CA ALA A 65 -4.02 -13.59 10.60
C ALA A 65 -4.64 -12.26 11.07
N MET A 66 -4.30 -11.13 10.44
CA MET A 66 -4.94 -9.83 10.70
C MET A 66 -6.46 -9.90 10.45
N GLY A 67 -6.88 -10.54 9.35
CA GLY A 67 -8.28 -10.72 8.98
C GLY A 67 -9.09 -11.53 9.99
N ALA A 68 -8.50 -12.57 10.57
CA ALA A 68 -9.11 -13.38 11.60
C ALA A 68 -9.22 -12.66 12.97
N ARG A 69 -8.45 -11.61 13.19
CA ARG A 69 -8.40 -10.83 14.45
C ARG A 69 -9.16 -9.51 14.39
N THR A 70 -9.59 -9.10 13.20
CA THR A 70 -10.34 -7.86 12.96
C THR A 70 -11.65 -8.15 12.24
N SER A 71 -12.57 -7.20 12.23
CA SER A 71 -13.91 -7.36 11.64
C SER A 71 -14.31 -6.26 10.65
N ARG A 72 -13.63 -5.10 10.67
CA ARG A 72 -14.05 -3.91 9.94
C ARG A 72 -12.96 -3.30 9.06
N VAL A 73 -11.73 -3.17 9.57
CA VAL A 73 -10.66 -2.48 8.85
C VAL A 73 -10.31 -3.17 7.53
N GLU A 74 -10.08 -2.38 6.49
CA GLU A 74 -9.48 -2.85 5.23
C GLU A 74 -8.05 -3.33 5.50
N LEU A 75 -7.65 -4.43 4.89
CA LEU A 75 -6.33 -5.03 5.06
C LEU A 75 -5.60 -5.01 3.74
N GLY A 76 -4.46 -4.32 3.68
CA GLY A 76 -3.85 -4.07 2.38
C GLY A 76 -2.35 -4.25 2.31
N THR A 77 -1.87 -4.25 1.06
CA THR A 77 -0.44 -4.22 0.74
C THR A 77 -0.09 -2.93 0.02
N GLY A 78 1.03 -2.35 0.36
CA GLY A 78 1.52 -1.13 -0.27
C GLY A 78 3.01 -1.17 -0.58
N VAL A 79 3.44 -1.97 -1.55
CA VAL A 79 2.80 -2.85 -2.54
C VAL A 79 3.53 -4.19 -2.67
N ILE A 80 2.92 -5.18 -3.34
CA ILE A 80 3.59 -6.43 -3.73
C ILE A 80 4.35 -6.19 -5.05
N ASN A 81 5.62 -6.61 -5.10
CA ASN A 81 6.38 -6.67 -6.34
C ASN A 81 6.02 -7.93 -7.13
N MET A 82 5.25 -7.78 -8.20
CA MET A 82 4.71 -8.89 -8.99
C MET A 82 5.76 -9.78 -9.65
N ARG A 83 7.01 -9.33 -9.77
CA ARG A 83 8.09 -10.13 -10.34
C ARG A 83 8.55 -11.27 -9.41
N TYR A 84 8.24 -11.20 -8.10
CA TYR A 84 8.50 -12.28 -7.16
C TYR A 84 7.38 -13.31 -7.07
N GLU A 85 6.23 -13.04 -7.69
CA GLU A 85 5.03 -13.84 -7.51
C GLU A 85 4.79 -14.84 -8.65
N ASN A 86 4.31 -16.03 -8.32
CA ASN A 86 3.58 -16.86 -9.26
C ASN A 86 2.12 -16.38 -9.27
N PRO A 87 1.59 -15.85 -10.38
CA PRO A 87 0.26 -15.26 -10.41
C PRO A 87 -0.87 -16.18 -9.96
N LEU A 88 -0.76 -17.49 -10.22
CA LEU A 88 -1.80 -18.45 -9.87
C LEU A 88 -1.75 -18.85 -8.39
N TYR A 89 -0.56 -19.09 -7.84
CA TYR A 89 -0.40 -19.29 -6.39
C TYR A 89 -0.80 -18.05 -5.60
N MET A 90 -0.46 -16.86 -6.12
CA MET A 90 -0.90 -15.61 -5.53
C MET A 90 -2.43 -15.49 -5.54
N ALA A 91 -3.11 -15.91 -6.61
CA ALA A 91 -4.57 -15.89 -6.69
C ALA A 91 -5.23 -16.80 -5.63
N GLU A 92 -4.72 -18.02 -5.43
CA GLU A 92 -5.19 -18.91 -4.38
C GLU A 92 -4.98 -18.34 -2.98
N ALA A 93 -3.77 -17.83 -2.71
CA ALA A 93 -3.43 -17.25 -1.41
C ALA A 93 -4.24 -15.99 -1.10
N ALA A 94 -4.39 -15.10 -2.10
CA ALA A 94 -5.17 -13.87 -1.99
C ALA A 94 -6.65 -14.16 -1.73
N ALA A 95 -7.26 -15.06 -2.50
CA ALA A 95 -8.65 -15.41 -2.32
C ALA A 95 -8.90 -16.09 -0.96
N THR A 96 -7.97 -16.95 -0.51
CA THR A 96 -8.04 -17.58 0.82
C THR A 96 -8.00 -16.52 1.92
N ALA A 97 -7.04 -15.60 1.87
CA ALA A 97 -6.92 -14.54 2.87
C ALA A 97 -8.12 -13.57 2.83
N ASP A 98 -8.65 -13.28 1.66
CA ASP A 98 -9.82 -12.42 1.50
C ASP A 98 -11.10 -13.06 2.09
N LEU A 99 -11.32 -14.34 1.85
CA LEU A 99 -12.44 -15.09 2.45
C LEU A 99 -12.31 -15.16 3.99
N ILE A 100 -11.11 -15.38 4.53
CA ILE A 100 -10.86 -15.35 5.99
C ILE A 100 -11.18 -13.97 6.56
N SER A 101 -10.83 -12.90 5.84
CA SER A 101 -11.09 -11.53 6.28
C SER A 101 -12.54 -11.07 6.03
N GLY A 102 -13.38 -11.88 5.41
CA GLY A 102 -14.76 -11.50 5.05
C GLY A 102 -14.84 -10.46 3.93
N GLY A 103 -13.93 -10.51 2.95
CA GLY A 103 -13.96 -9.64 1.76
C GLY A 103 -13.34 -8.26 1.99
N ARG A 104 -12.38 -8.12 2.89
CA ARG A 104 -11.77 -6.83 3.26
C ARG A 104 -10.36 -6.59 2.71
N LEU A 105 -9.81 -7.53 1.93
CA LEU A 105 -8.49 -7.33 1.32
C LEU A 105 -8.50 -6.23 0.26
N GLN A 106 -7.41 -5.45 0.27
CA GLN A 106 -7.08 -4.38 -0.67
C GLN A 106 -5.66 -4.64 -1.18
N LEU A 107 -5.49 -5.23 -2.35
CA LEU A 107 -4.19 -5.69 -2.79
C LEU A 107 -3.50 -4.67 -3.70
N GLY A 108 -2.52 -3.97 -3.14
CA GLY A 108 -1.61 -3.12 -3.90
C GLY A 108 -0.50 -3.95 -4.56
N VAL A 109 -0.37 -3.80 -5.87
CA VAL A 109 0.66 -4.44 -6.70
C VAL A 109 1.46 -3.41 -7.47
N SER A 110 2.65 -3.75 -7.92
CA SER A 110 3.45 -2.91 -8.81
C SER A 110 4.53 -3.71 -9.55
N ARG A 111 5.28 -3.00 -10.37
CA ARG A 111 6.55 -3.46 -10.96
C ARG A 111 7.61 -3.77 -9.89
N GLY A 112 7.46 -3.22 -8.69
CA GLY A 112 8.45 -3.20 -7.64
C GLY A 112 9.30 -1.94 -7.63
N SER A 113 10.05 -1.77 -6.56
CA SER A 113 11.10 -0.76 -6.37
C SER A 113 12.44 -1.46 -6.25
N PRO A 114 13.57 -0.74 -6.25
CA PRO A 114 14.87 -1.34 -5.98
C PRO A 114 14.84 -2.13 -4.68
N GLU A 115 15.47 -3.28 -4.72
CA GLU A 115 15.63 -4.17 -3.58
C GLU A 115 17.10 -4.50 -3.36
N SER A 116 17.42 -5.00 -2.17
CA SER A 116 18.81 -5.29 -1.78
C SER A 116 19.48 -6.39 -2.63
N ALA A 117 18.69 -7.30 -3.20
CA ALA A 117 19.20 -8.36 -4.08
C ALA A 117 19.34 -7.89 -5.52
N ALA A 118 20.49 -8.11 -6.15
CA ALA A 118 20.78 -7.72 -7.53
C ALA A 118 19.83 -8.38 -8.56
N ASP A 119 19.47 -9.66 -8.34
CA ASP A 119 18.44 -10.39 -9.11
C ASP A 119 17.59 -11.22 -8.15
N GLY A 120 16.80 -10.53 -7.36
CA GLY A 120 15.90 -11.16 -6.40
C GLY A 120 14.87 -12.08 -7.06
N PRO A 121 14.10 -11.63 -8.07
CA PRO A 121 13.14 -12.47 -8.77
C PRO A 121 13.78 -13.73 -9.41
N GLY A 122 14.94 -13.60 -10.04
CA GLY A 122 15.67 -14.75 -10.60
C GLY A 122 16.07 -15.77 -9.53
N THR A 123 16.44 -15.32 -8.33
CA THR A 123 16.74 -16.18 -7.18
C THR A 123 15.51 -16.95 -6.69
N PHE A 124 14.31 -16.38 -6.83
CA PHE A 124 13.02 -17.04 -6.56
C PHE A 124 12.56 -17.98 -7.69
N GLY A 125 13.37 -18.14 -8.75
CA GLY A 125 13.04 -18.99 -9.89
C GLY A 125 12.26 -18.27 -10.98
N TYR A 126 12.22 -16.94 -10.96
CA TYR A 126 11.54 -16.09 -11.95
C TYR A 126 12.53 -15.17 -12.68
N PRO A 127 13.49 -15.75 -13.43
CA PRO A 127 14.42 -14.93 -14.23
C PRO A 127 13.65 -14.12 -15.27
N LEU A 128 14.17 -12.93 -15.57
CA LEU A 128 13.57 -12.10 -16.62
C LEU A 128 13.64 -12.83 -17.97
N PRO A 129 12.51 -13.02 -18.68
CA PRO A 129 12.51 -13.65 -20.00
C PRO A 129 13.36 -12.86 -20.99
N VAL A 130 14.05 -13.57 -21.89
CA VAL A 130 14.93 -12.94 -22.89
C VAL A 130 14.10 -12.03 -23.79
N GLY A 131 14.57 -10.80 -23.97
CA GLY A 131 13.90 -9.79 -24.79
C GLY A 131 12.71 -9.08 -24.13
N THR A 132 12.50 -9.31 -22.83
CA THR A 132 11.42 -8.68 -22.06
C THR A 132 12.00 -7.68 -21.04
N THR A 133 11.33 -6.58 -20.84
CA THR A 133 11.67 -5.62 -19.78
C THR A 133 11.02 -6.00 -18.45
N PRO A 134 11.57 -5.56 -17.29
CA PRO A 134 10.91 -5.76 -15.98
C PRO A 134 9.48 -5.23 -15.91
N ALA A 135 9.18 -4.16 -16.66
CA ALA A 135 7.84 -3.59 -16.71
C ALA A 135 6.85 -4.48 -17.48
N GLU A 136 7.29 -5.07 -18.59
CA GLU A 136 6.48 -6.00 -19.39
C GLU A 136 6.22 -7.32 -18.64
N ASP A 137 7.26 -7.91 -18.02
CA ASP A 137 7.11 -9.12 -17.20
C ASP A 137 6.11 -8.89 -16.06
N SER A 138 6.25 -7.79 -15.34
CA SER A 138 5.32 -7.42 -14.27
C SER A 138 3.89 -7.22 -14.78
N ALA A 139 3.73 -6.53 -15.92
CA ALA A 139 2.41 -6.30 -16.51
C ALA A 139 1.73 -7.62 -16.94
N GLN A 140 2.49 -8.56 -17.49
CA GLN A 140 1.98 -9.89 -17.84
C GLN A 140 1.52 -10.67 -16.60
N ARG A 141 2.32 -10.67 -15.52
CA ARG A 141 1.98 -11.34 -14.26
C ARG A 141 0.74 -10.73 -13.61
N ILE A 142 0.60 -9.41 -13.64
CA ILE A 142 -0.59 -8.71 -13.14
C ILE A 142 -1.82 -9.11 -13.96
N ALA A 143 -1.71 -9.18 -15.28
CA ALA A 143 -2.82 -9.60 -16.14
C ALA A 143 -3.28 -11.03 -15.83
N GLN A 144 -2.33 -11.98 -15.71
CA GLN A 144 -2.61 -13.36 -15.32
C GLN A 144 -3.25 -13.48 -13.94
N PHE A 145 -2.74 -12.72 -12.96
CA PHE A 145 -3.31 -12.67 -11.62
C PHE A 145 -4.76 -12.16 -11.64
N ARG A 146 -5.01 -11.06 -12.34
CA ARG A 146 -6.37 -10.49 -12.45
C ARG A 146 -7.34 -11.42 -13.16
N GLU A 147 -6.91 -12.13 -14.20
CA GLU A 147 -7.70 -13.16 -14.85
C GLU A 147 -8.02 -14.29 -13.86
N ALA A 148 -7.03 -14.77 -13.12
CA ALA A 148 -7.22 -15.85 -12.16
C ALA A 148 -8.22 -15.51 -11.04
N ILE A 149 -8.15 -14.31 -10.46
CA ILE A 149 -9.06 -13.88 -9.37
C ILE A 149 -10.46 -13.45 -9.87
N SER A 150 -10.65 -13.29 -11.18
CA SER A 150 -11.97 -12.96 -11.76
C SER A 150 -12.94 -14.13 -11.71
N GLY A 151 -12.47 -15.34 -11.43
CA GLY A 151 -13.25 -16.58 -11.53
C GLY A 151 -13.32 -17.16 -12.94
N ALA A 152 -12.56 -16.61 -13.89
CA ALA A 152 -12.46 -17.15 -15.24
C ALA A 152 -11.85 -18.56 -15.22
N GLY A 153 -12.36 -19.45 -16.07
CA GLY A 153 -11.78 -20.76 -16.29
C GLY A 153 -10.47 -20.65 -17.08
N ILE A 154 -9.37 -21.14 -16.50
CA ILE A 154 -8.02 -21.01 -17.06
C ILE A 154 -7.33 -22.34 -17.38
N ALA A 155 -7.72 -23.43 -16.71
CA ALA A 155 -7.11 -24.75 -16.91
C ALA A 155 -8.05 -25.72 -17.64
N GLU A 156 -7.49 -26.50 -18.56
CA GLU A 156 -8.25 -27.56 -19.23
C GLU A 156 -8.63 -28.67 -18.21
N PRO A 157 -9.88 -29.15 -18.24
CA PRO A 157 -10.32 -30.19 -17.31
C PRO A 157 -9.64 -31.53 -17.62
N GLY A 158 -9.16 -32.21 -16.58
CA GLY A 158 -8.68 -33.57 -16.66
C GLY A 158 -9.82 -34.60 -16.67
N ALA A 159 -9.49 -35.87 -16.87
CA ALA A 159 -10.47 -36.99 -17.01
C ALA A 159 -11.40 -37.19 -15.79
N HIS A 160 -11.03 -36.64 -14.64
CA HIS A 160 -11.83 -36.76 -13.38
C HIS A 160 -12.54 -35.44 -13.01
N ALA A 161 -12.48 -34.41 -13.88
CA ALA A 161 -13.16 -33.16 -13.62
C ALA A 161 -14.67 -33.29 -13.89
N HIS A 162 -15.47 -32.82 -12.95
CA HIS A 162 -16.93 -32.76 -13.08
C HIS A 162 -17.37 -31.38 -13.56
N VAL A 163 -17.07 -31.07 -14.82
CA VAL A 163 -17.44 -29.80 -15.47
C VAL A 163 -18.20 -30.10 -16.76
N ARG A 164 -18.95 -29.12 -17.26
CA ARG A 164 -19.64 -29.25 -18.55
C ARG A 164 -18.63 -29.28 -19.69
N GLU A 165 -19.02 -29.90 -20.80
CA GLU A 165 -18.20 -29.93 -22.01
C GLU A 165 -17.87 -28.51 -22.49
N GLY A 166 -16.56 -28.22 -22.69
CA GLY A 166 -16.05 -26.90 -23.10
C GLY A 166 -15.83 -25.90 -21.97
N GLU A 167 -16.16 -26.23 -20.72
CA GLU A 167 -15.84 -25.41 -19.57
C GLU A 167 -14.39 -25.65 -19.09
N LYS A 168 -13.67 -24.57 -18.79
CA LYS A 168 -12.35 -24.62 -18.14
C LYS A 168 -12.49 -24.52 -16.63
N LEU A 169 -11.50 -25.02 -15.91
CA LEU A 169 -11.42 -24.94 -14.44
C LEU A 169 -10.91 -23.58 -14.01
N PRO A 170 -11.62 -22.85 -13.12
CA PRO A 170 -11.11 -21.64 -12.48
C PRO A 170 -10.17 -21.99 -11.33
N ILE A 171 -9.40 -21.01 -10.88
CA ILE A 171 -8.65 -21.07 -9.61
C ILE A 171 -9.64 -21.15 -8.43
N GLN A 172 -9.30 -21.97 -7.44
CA GLN A 172 -10.07 -22.11 -6.19
C GLN A 172 -9.14 -21.92 -4.96
N PRO A 173 -9.67 -21.32 -3.85
CA PRO A 173 -11.02 -20.77 -3.75
C PRO A 173 -11.19 -19.50 -4.58
N HIS A 174 -12.42 -19.19 -4.98
CA HIS A 174 -12.77 -17.92 -5.60
C HIS A 174 -13.38 -17.00 -4.54
N SER A 175 -12.89 -15.75 -4.43
CA SER A 175 -13.45 -14.72 -3.55
C SER A 175 -14.16 -13.66 -4.39
N PRO A 176 -15.50 -13.60 -4.38
CA PRO A 176 -16.26 -12.63 -5.15
C PRO A 176 -15.91 -11.19 -4.79
N GLY A 177 -15.70 -10.35 -5.82
CA GLY A 177 -15.38 -8.93 -5.63
C GLY A 177 -13.92 -8.62 -5.27
N LEU A 178 -13.03 -9.63 -5.10
CA LEU A 178 -11.61 -9.38 -4.90
C LEU A 178 -10.99 -8.65 -6.11
N SER A 179 -11.43 -8.98 -7.33
CA SER A 179 -10.99 -8.34 -8.57
C SER A 179 -11.20 -6.81 -8.59
N ASP A 180 -12.17 -6.32 -7.84
CA ASP A 180 -12.52 -4.90 -7.78
C ASP A 180 -11.69 -4.13 -6.73
N ARG A 181 -10.82 -4.83 -5.99
CA ARG A 181 -10.02 -4.29 -4.88
C ARG A 181 -8.52 -4.41 -5.12
N ILE A 182 -8.13 -4.33 -6.39
CA ILE A 182 -6.73 -4.33 -6.81
C ILE A 182 -6.28 -2.89 -7.02
N TRP A 183 -5.17 -2.54 -6.38
CA TRP A 183 -4.53 -1.24 -6.43
C TRP A 183 -3.19 -1.34 -7.17
N TYR A 184 -2.79 -0.28 -7.83
CA TYR A 184 -1.48 -0.22 -8.46
C TYR A 184 -0.66 0.96 -7.93
N GLY A 185 0.57 0.67 -7.49
CA GLY A 185 1.53 1.69 -7.08
C GLY A 185 2.11 2.42 -8.28
N ALA A 186 1.74 3.69 -8.46
CA ALA A 186 2.21 4.53 -9.56
C ALA A 186 3.07 5.68 -9.04
N GLY A 187 4.17 5.98 -9.73
CA GLY A 187 5.11 7.04 -9.38
C GLY A 187 5.23 8.17 -10.41
N GLY A 188 4.44 8.15 -11.50
CA GLY A 188 4.48 9.18 -12.54
C GLY A 188 3.23 9.19 -13.42
N ASN A 189 3.12 10.19 -14.32
CA ASN A 189 1.94 10.45 -15.14
C ASN A 189 1.53 9.26 -16.03
N ASP A 190 2.51 8.63 -16.70
CA ASP A 190 2.23 7.50 -17.62
C ASP A 190 1.71 6.28 -16.86
N SER A 191 2.27 5.99 -15.68
CA SER A 191 1.78 4.90 -14.84
C SER A 191 0.39 5.20 -14.29
N ALA A 192 0.10 6.42 -13.87
CA ALA A 192 -1.22 6.84 -13.41
C ALA A 192 -2.29 6.68 -14.52
N ARG A 193 -1.99 7.12 -15.75
CA ARG A 193 -2.86 6.92 -16.93
C ARG A 193 -3.13 5.43 -17.16
N ARG A 194 -2.09 4.62 -17.21
CA ARG A 194 -2.21 3.18 -17.45
C ARG A 194 -3.04 2.47 -16.40
N VAL A 195 -2.93 2.87 -15.13
CA VAL A 195 -3.74 2.32 -14.04
C VAL A 195 -5.22 2.58 -14.27
N GLY A 196 -5.58 3.80 -14.70
CA GLY A 196 -6.94 4.16 -15.08
C GLY A 196 -7.46 3.34 -16.27
N GLU A 197 -6.66 3.22 -17.34
CA GLU A 197 -7.00 2.40 -18.52
C GLU A 197 -7.23 0.93 -18.17
N LEU A 198 -6.50 0.38 -17.19
CA LEU A 198 -6.61 -1.00 -16.76
C LEU A 198 -7.74 -1.25 -15.74
N GLY A 199 -8.41 -0.21 -15.22
CA GLY A 199 -9.48 -0.35 -14.23
C GLY A 199 -8.97 -0.89 -12.87
N MET A 200 -7.79 -0.46 -12.43
CA MET A 200 -7.28 -0.71 -11.08
C MET A 200 -7.33 0.58 -10.27
N HIS A 201 -7.37 0.48 -8.95
CA HIS A 201 -7.29 1.65 -8.07
C HIS A 201 -5.86 2.23 -8.02
N LEU A 202 -5.73 3.54 -7.82
CA LEU A 202 -4.45 4.22 -7.80
C LEU A 202 -3.88 4.29 -6.37
N MET A 203 -2.63 3.86 -6.21
CA MET A 203 -1.87 4.07 -4.99
C MET A 203 -0.66 4.97 -5.27
N SER A 204 -0.62 6.13 -4.62
CA SER A 204 0.48 7.09 -4.71
C SER A 204 1.27 7.11 -3.39
N SER A 205 2.60 7.09 -3.52
CA SER A 205 3.54 6.93 -2.40
C SER A 205 3.83 8.26 -1.69
N THR A 206 4.77 8.23 -0.73
CA THR A 206 5.41 9.42 -0.13
C THR A 206 6.42 10.09 -1.06
N LEU A 207 6.57 9.61 -2.28
CA LEU A 207 7.45 10.15 -3.31
C LEU A 207 6.85 9.98 -4.70
N VAL A 208 7.35 10.77 -5.66
CA VAL A 208 7.10 10.62 -7.09
C VAL A 208 8.42 10.58 -7.86
N LEU A 209 8.42 9.85 -9.00
CA LEU A 209 9.59 9.72 -9.89
C LEU A 209 9.68 10.92 -10.85
N GLU A 210 9.45 12.10 -10.34
CA GLU A 210 9.50 13.38 -11.06
C GLU A 210 10.09 14.44 -10.12
N ALA A 211 10.85 15.37 -10.66
CA ALA A 211 11.40 16.53 -9.95
C ALA A 211 11.10 17.80 -10.72
N THR A 212 9.85 18.24 -10.66
CA THR A 212 9.38 19.47 -11.32
C THR A 212 9.72 20.73 -10.55
N GLY A 213 10.10 20.61 -9.28
CA GLY A 213 10.27 21.73 -8.33
C GLY A 213 8.95 22.19 -7.71
N GLU A 214 7.82 21.61 -8.09
CA GLU A 214 6.52 21.84 -7.47
C GLU A 214 6.38 20.99 -6.19
N PRO A 215 5.51 21.39 -5.24
CA PRO A 215 5.19 20.56 -4.08
C PRO A 215 4.67 19.16 -4.47
N LEU A 216 5.04 18.14 -3.68
CA LEU A 216 4.61 16.76 -3.91
C LEU A 216 3.09 16.64 -4.09
N GLY A 217 2.31 17.33 -3.24
CA GLY A 217 0.84 17.31 -3.30
C GLY A 217 0.27 17.81 -4.62
N VAL A 218 0.90 18.83 -5.24
CA VAL A 218 0.51 19.38 -6.56
C VAL A 218 0.80 18.38 -7.67
N VAL A 219 1.99 17.78 -7.67
CA VAL A 219 2.38 16.79 -8.69
C VAL A 219 1.46 15.57 -8.62
N GLN A 220 1.19 15.06 -7.43
CA GLN A 220 0.31 13.91 -7.24
C GLN A 220 -1.16 14.23 -7.55
N SER A 221 -1.65 15.43 -7.24
CA SER A 221 -3.01 15.86 -7.62
C SER A 221 -3.21 15.80 -9.13
N ARG A 222 -2.22 16.26 -9.91
CA ARG A 222 -2.22 16.14 -11.38
C ARG A 222 -2.24 14.68 -11.84
N GLN A 223 -1.47 13.79 -11.21
CA GLN A 223 -1.50 12.36 -11.51
C GLN A 223 -2.86 11.72 -11.21
N ILE A 224 -3.53 12.15 -10.14
CA ILE A 224 -4.88 11.71 -9.79
C ILE A 224 -5.89 12.13 -10.87
N ASP A 225 -5.79 13.33 -11.39
CA ASP A 225 -6.68 13.82 -12.47
C ASP A 225 -6.47 13.05 -13.78
N ILE A 226 -5.21 12.76 -14.14
CA ILE A 226 -4.85 11.92 -15.29
C ILE A 226 -5.45 10.52 -15.13
N PHE A 227 -5.30 9.91 -13.96
CA PHE A 227 -5.86 8.60 -13.62
C PHE A 227 -7.38 8.57 -13.76
N ARG A 228 -8.08 9.51 -13.14
CA ARG A 228 -9.55 9.59 -13.17
C ARG A 228 -10.09 9.84 -14.57
N THR A 229 -9.37 10.60 -15.37
CA THR A 229 -9.71 10.84 -16.78
C THR A 229 -9.58 9.57 -17.59
N ALA A 230 -8.45 8.86 -17.47
CA ALA A 230 -8.22 7.60 -18.16
C ALA A 230 -9.23 6.50 -17.76
N TRP A 231 -9.61 6.43 -16.48
CA TRP A 231 -10.65 5.51 -15.99
C TRP A 231 -11.99 5.75 -16.68
N ARG A 232 -12.43 7.01 -16.77
CA ARG A 232 -13.70 7.38 -17.42
C ARG A 232 -13.67 7.14 -18.92
N GLU A 233 -12.57 7.47 -19.60
CA GLU A 233 -12.40 7.27 -21.03
C GLU A 233 -12.37 5.78 -21.41
N ALA A 234 -11.82 4.92 -20.54
CA ALA A 234 -11.85 3.46 -20.71
C ALA A 234 -13.24 2.83 -20.44
N GLY A 235 -14.19 3.58 -19.90
CA GLY A 235 -15.58 3.12 -19.69
C GLY A 235 -15.74 2.11 -18.54
N HIS A 236 -14.81 2.10 -17.57
CA HIS A 236 -14.91 1.21 -16.41
C HIS A 236 -16.11 1.58 -15.54
N ALA A 237 -16.81 0.55 -15.05
CA ALA A 237 -17.90 0.72 -14.10
C ALA A 237 -17.38 1.05 -12.69
N GLY A 238 -18.21 1.69 -11.87
CA GLY A 238 -17.87 2.03 -10.49
C GLY A 238 -16.99 3.27 -10.35
N GLU A 239 -16.68 3.59 -9.11
CA GLU A 239 -15.87 4.76 -8.76
C GLU A 239 -14.42 4.37 -8.54
N PRO A 240 -13.47 5.03 -9.23
CA PRO A 240 -12.05 4.79 -9.02
C PRO A 240 -11.62 5.30 -7.64
N ARG A 241 -10.93 4.47 -6.87
CA ARG A 241 -10.38 4.88 -5.57
C ARG A 241 -8.92 5.30 -5.72
N VAL A 242 -8.52 6.25 -4.89
CA VAL A 242 -7.15 6.77 -4.83
C VAL A 242 -6.67 6.76 -3.39
N SER A 243 -5.47 6.24 -3.15
CA SER A 243 -4.76 6.43 -1.90
C SER A 243 -3.50 7.27 -2.09
N VAL A 244 -3.21 8.12 -1.11
CA VAL A 244 -1.93 8.83 -0.99
C VAL A 244 -1.30 8.51 0.35
N SER A 245 0.04 8.39 0.36
CA SER A 245 0.78 8.13 1.60
C SER A 245 1.47 9.39 2.10
N ARG A 246 1.43 9.62 3.43
CA ARG A 246 2.12 10.72 4.10
C ARG A 246 2.78 10.27 5.40
N SER A 247 3.94 10.87 5.69
CA SER A 247 4.55 10.76 7.01
C SER A 247 3.92 11.81 7.92
N ILE A 248 3.13 11.37 8.91
CA ILE A 248 2.41 12.25 9.84
C ILE A 248 2.81 11.88 11.26
N MET A 249 3.24 12.87 12.03
CA MET A 249 3.75 12.73 13.40
C MET A 249 2.94 13.63 14.35
N PRO A 250 1.83 13.16 14.90
CA PRO A 250 1.01 13.95 15.81
C PRO A 250 1.70 14.09 17.18
N ILE A 251 1.72 15.32 17.70
CA ILE A 251 2.19 15.63 19.04
C ILE A 251 0.95 15.75 19.94
N VAL A 252 0.69 14.71 20.71
CA VAL A 252 -0.52 14.60 21.55
C VAL A 252 -0.23 14.45 23.03
N ASP A 253 1.01 14.08 23.39
CA ASP A 253 1.45 13.90 24.76
C ASP A 253 2.98 14.07 24.90
N ASP A 254 3.51 13.88 26.12
CA ASP A 254 4.95 13.96 26.40
C ASP A 254 5.76 12.87 25.68
N LEU A 255 5.16 11.70 25.46
CA LEU A 255 5.83 10.58 24.80
C LEU A 255 6.00 10.87 23.32
N THR A 256 4.96 11.29 22.63
CA THR A 256 5.01 11.72 21.23
C THR A 256 5.90 12.95 21.05
N THR A 257 5.91 13.88 22.02
CA THR A 257 6.84 15.01 22.05
C THR A 257 8.30 14.52 22.12
N THR A 258 8.58 13.52 22.94
CA THR A 258 9.93 12.96 23.08
C THR A 258 10.43 12.36 21.76
N TYR A 259 9.61 11.59 21.06
CA TYR A 259 10.02 10.93 19.82
C TYR A 259 9.94 11.83 18.58
N PHE A 260 8.93 12.69 18.48
CA PHE A 260 8.69 13.53 17.29
C PHE A 260 9.19 14.97 17.43
N GLY A 261 9.55 15.39 18.63
CA GLY A 261 10.07 16.75 18.89
C GLY A 261 11.24 17.17 18.00
N PRO A 262 12.25 16.31 17.74
CA PRO A 262 13.31 16.66 16.79
C PRO A 262 12.82 16.98 15.37
N HIS A 263 11.75 16.34 14.90
CA HIS A 263 11.11 16.66 13.62
C HIS A 263 10.36 17.98 13.67
N LEU A 264 9.69 18.27 14.79
CA LEU A 264 9.01 19.55 15.02
C LEU A 264 10.00 20.73 15.04
N GLU A 265 11.17 20.55 15.66
CA GLU A 265 12.21 21.57 15.65
C GLU A 265 12.78 21.84 14.24
N ARG A 266 13.01 20.77 13.45
CA ARG A 266 13.41 20.92 12.04
C ARG A 266 12.35 21.67 11.23
N ASP A 267 11.07 21.41 11.50
CA ASP A 267 9.95 22.09 10.87
C ASP A 267 9.94 23.58 11.22
N ARG A 268 10.08 23.92 12.50
CA ARG A 268 10.18 25.32 12.97
C ARG A 268 11.35 26.09 12.36
N MET A 269 12.45 25.39 12.07
CA MET A 269 13.62 25.97 11.39
C MET A 269 13.45 26.10 9.87
N GLY A 270 12.30 25.70 9.29
CA GLY A 270 12.07 25.69 7.85
C GLY A 270 12.87 24.64 7.08
N ALA A 271 13.43 23.65 7.78
CA ALA A 271 14.22 22.57 7.18
C ALA A 271 13.37 21.35 6.80
N ASN A 272 12.09 21.34 7.15
CA ASN A 272 11.14 20.29 6.80
C ASN A 272 10.36 20.70 5.55
N ARG A 273 10.83 20.26 4.40
CA ARG A 273 10.25 20.54 3.08
C ARG A 273 10.41 19.33 2.19
N ASP A 274 9.68 19.30 1.08
CA ASP A 274 9.90 18.31 0.04
C ASP A 274 11.36 18.34 -0.43
N GLN A 275 11.92 17.16 -0.65
CA GLN A 275 13.32 17.00 -0.99
C GLN A 275 13.46 16.36 -2.38
N ILE A 276 14.41 16.84 -3.15
CA ILE A 276 14.81 16.20 -4.40
C ILE A 276 15.95 15.23 -4.09
N GLY A 277 15.82 14.01 -4.55
CA GLY A 277 16.80 12.95 -4.41
C GLY A 277 16.79 12.04 -5.63
N GLU A 278 17.52 10.94 -5.56
CA GLU A 278 17.59 9.94 -6.63
C GLU A 278 17.16 8.57 -6.09
N ILE A 279 16.33 7.88 -6.85
CA ILE A 279 15.95 6.48 -6.62
C ILE A 279 15.87 5.77 -7.97
N ASP A 280 16.48 4.59 -8.12
CA ASP A 280 16.52 3.83 -9.37
C ASP A 280 17.10 4.63 -10.57
N ASN A 281 18.10 5.47 -10.35
CA ASN A 281 18.65 6.40 -11.34
C ASN A 281 17.60 7.40 -11.89
N ALA A 282 16.47 7.55 -11.19
CA ALA A 282 15.45 8.57 -11.48
C ALA A 282 15.47 9.68 -10.44
N VAL A 283 15.52 10.92 -10.91
CA VAL A 283 15.37 12.09 -10.03
C VAL A 283 13.94 12.10 -9.50
N SER A 284 13.80 12.18 -8.19
CA SER A 284 12.54 11.97 -7.49
C SER A 284 12.27 13.07 -6.49
N THR A 285 11.01 13.39 -6.26
CA THR A 285 10.57 14.28 -5.18
C THR A 285 10.03 13.46 -4.02
N PHE A 286 10.62 13.65 -2.84
CA PHE A 286 10.21 13.04 -1.57
C PHE A 286 9.42 14.04 -0.75
N GLY A 287 8.25 13.64 -0.26
CA GLY A 287 7.37 14.49 0.54
C GLY A 287 7.94 14.83 1.91
N LYS A 288 7.59 16.01 2.39
CA LYS A 288 7.87 16.45 3.77
C LYS A 288 7.17 15.56 4.79
N THR A 289 7.61 15.65 6.05
CA THR A 289 6.92 15.07 7.20
C THR A 289 5.96 16.11 7.79
N TYR A 290 4.70 15.76 7.99
CA TYR A 290 3.73 16.57 8.71
C TYR A 290 3.90 16.33 10.20
N VAL A 291 4.20 17.36 10.99
CA VAL A 291 4.47 17.22 12.43
C VAL A 291 3.89 18.36 13.22
N GLY A 292 3.15 18.05 14.29
CA GLY A 292 2.54 19.06 15.18
C GLY A 292 1.31 18.55 15.91
N ASP A 293 0.61 19.47 16.55
CA ASP A 293 -0.73 19.22 17.09
C ASP A 293 -1.77 19.04 15.97
N LEU A 294 -2.97 18.60 16.35
CA LEU A 294 -4.03 18.31 15.38
C LEU A 294 -4.48 19.53 14.59
N ASP A 295 -4.46 20.74 15.18
CA ASP A 295 -4.90 21.95 14.50
C ASP A 295 -3.92 22.32 13.37
N LYS A 296 -2.61 22.22 13.65
CA LYS A 296 -1.57 22.42 12.64
C LYS A 296 -1.64 21.34 11.54
N LEU A 297 -1.77 20.07 11.95
CA LEU A 297 -1.85 18.95 11.00
C LEU A 297 -3.07 19.06 10.09
N GLU A 298 -4.24 19.39 10.63
CA GLU A 298 -5.44 19.63 9.85
C GLU A 298 -5.23 20.73 8.81
N LYS A 299 -4.70 21.89 9.25
CA LYS A 299 -4.43 23.01 8.35
C LYS A 299 -3.52 22.62 7.21
N GLU A 300 -2.37 21.99 7.51
CA GLU A 300 -1.38 21.63 6.49
C GLU A 300 -1.87 20.56 5.53
N LEU A 301 -2.68 19.59 6.01
CA LEU A 301 -3.24 18.54 5.18
C LEU A 301 -4.38 19.04 4.30
N ARG A 302 -5.13 20.06 4.73
CA ARG A 302 -6.10 20.75 3.87
C ARG A 302 -5.44 21.54 2.73
N GLU A 303 -4.21 21.99 2.91
CA GLU A 303 -3.40 22.64 1.89
C GLU A 303 -2.71 21.63 0.92
N ASP A 304 -2.71 20.33 1.23
CA ASP A 304 -2.17 19.28 0.37
C ASP A 304 -3.22 18.83 -0.65
N GLU A 305 -3.09 19.29 -1.89
CA GLU A 305 -4.06 19.02 -2.96
C GLU A 305 -4.29 17.52 -3.21
N ALA A 306 -3.24 16.71 -3.12
CA ALA A 306 -3.37 15.27 -3.33
C ALA A 306 -4.12 14.58 -2.19
N VAL A 307 -3.88 14.98 -0.94
CA VAL A 307 -4.63 14.46 0.23
C VAL A 307 -6.11 14.82 0.11
N MET A 308 -6.43 16.04 -0.26
CA MET A 308 -7.82 16.47 -0.41
C MET A 308 -8.51 15.83 -1.62
N SER A 309 -7.77 15.46 -2.65
CA SER A 309 -8.28 14.76 -3.84
C SER A 309 -8.40 13.25 -3.63
N ALA A 310 -7.66 12.65 -2.70
CA ALA A 310 -7.66 11.21 -2.48
C ALA A 310 -8.90 10.71 -1.70
N ASP A 311 -9.20 9.43 -1.86
CA ASP A 311 -10.24 8.74 -1.07
C ASP A 311 -9.66 8.25 0.26
N THR A 312 -8.41 7.77 0.25
CA THR A 312 -7.74 7.18 1.40
C THR A 312 -6.39 7.84 1.67
N LEU A 313 -6.18 8.28 2.90
CA LEU A 313 -4.88 8.72 3.40
C LEU A 313 -4.20 7.55 4.14
N LEU A 314 -3.05 7.11 3.66
CA LEU A 314 -2.22 6.11 4.32
C LEU A 314 -1.10 6.80 5.09
N VAL A 315 -1.15 6.70 6.41
CA VAL A 315 -0.12 7.28 7.28
C VAL A 315 1.00 6.29 7.48
N THR A 316 2.24 6.67 7.10
CA THR A 316 3.41 5.83 7.42
C THR A 316 3.72 5.94 8.90
N ILE A 317 3.83 4.79 9.57
CA ILE A 317 4.04 4.72 11.02
C ILE A 317 5.44 4.23 11.39
N PRO A 318 6.01 4.68 12.52
CA PRO A 318 7.27 4.18 13.06
C PRO A 318 7.05 2.83 13.77
N ASN A 319 6.86 1.75 13.01
CA ASN A 319 6.52 0.44 13.58
C ASN A 319 7.59 -0.09 14.57
N GLN A 320 8.85 0.36 14.48
CA GLN A 320 9.90 -0.01 15.44
C GLN A 320 9.61 0.43 16.89
N LEU A 321 8.73 1.41 17.07
CA LEU A 321 8.29 1.86 18.39
C LEU A 321 7.23 0.92 19.01
N GLY A 322 6.73 -0.05 18.23
CA GLY A 322 5.78 -1.08 18.66
C GLY A 322 4.32 -0.61 18.65
N ALA A 323 3.40 -1.58 18.75
CA ALA A 323 1.96 -1.33 18.69
C ALA A 323 1.47 -0.41 19.82
N ASP A 324 2.01 -0.54 21.04
CA ASP A 324 1.60 0.27 22.18
C ASP A 324 1.87 1.77 21.99
N PHE A 325 2.99 2.12 21.35
CA PHE A 325 3.27 3.51 20.99
C PHE A 325 2.36 3.99 19.85
N ASN A 326 2.26 3.21 18.78
CA ASN A 326 1.49 3.60 17.61
C ASN A 326 -0.02 3.74 17.91
N ARG A 327 -0.56 2.99 18.88
CA ARG A 327 -1.93 3.14 19.36
C ARG A 327 -2.25 4.56 19.82
N ILE A 328 -1.31 5.23 20.49
CA ILE A 328 -1.48 6.62 20.96
C ILE A 328 -1.72 7.56 19.75
N THR A 329 -1.05 7.30 18.62
CA THR A 329 -1.20 8.11 17.41
C THR A 329 -2.45 7.75 16.60
N PHE A 330 -2.99 6.55 16.75
CA PHE A 330 -4.16 6.10 15.99
C PHE A 330 -5.44 6.84 16.37
N ASP A 331 -5.64 7.13 17.66
CA ASP A 331 -6.76 7.97 18.12
C ASP A 331 -6.68 9.37 17.48
N ALA A 332 -5.47 9.94 17.42
CA ALA A 332 -5.23 11.22 16.77
C ALA A 332 -5.51 11.18 15.23
N PHE A 333 -5.16 10.07 14.56
CA PHE A 333 -5.45 9.91 13.13
C PHE A 333 -6.96 9.74 12.88
N ALA A 334 -7.67 9.01 13.72
CA ALA A 334 -9.12 8.89 13.62
C ALA A 334 -9.81 10.25 13.81
N GLU A 335 -9.39 11.05 14.79
CA GLU A 335 -9.89 12.42 14.98
C GLU A 335 -9.55 13.32 13.78
N LEU A 336 -8.31 13.25 13.27
CA LEU A 336 -7.88 14.02 12.11
C LEU A 336 -8.73 13.71 10.87
N ARG A 337 -9.12 12.43 10.67
CA ARG A 337 -10.05 12.05 9.60
C ARG A 337 -11.38 12.78 9.71
N GLU A 338 -11.98 12.81 10.89
CA GLU A 338 -13.28 13.48 11.09
C GLU A 338 -13.16 14.98 10.83
N ARG A 339 -12.08 15.60 11.27
CA ARG A 339 -11.81 17.02 11.01
C ARG A 339 -11.64 17.29 9.51
N LEU A 340 -10.93 16.44 8.77
CA LEU A 340 -10.71 16.61 7.33
C LEU A 340 -11.97 16.33 6.47
N ARG A 341 -12.96 15.62 7.01
CA ARG A 341 -14.27 15.39 6.36
C ARG A 341 -15.23 16.58 6.49
N SER A 342 -15.10 17.34 7.56
CA SER A 342 -15.91 18.54 7.82
C SER A 342 -15.46 19.71 6.94
#